data_898ffd9bde9eaf4086cde6d85a4acbcd
#
_entry.id   898ffd9bde9eaf4086cde6d85a4acbcd
#
_cell.length_a   1.000
_cell.length_b   1.000
_cell.length_c   1.000
_cell.angle_alpha   90.00
_cell.angle_beta   90.00
_cell.angle_gamma   90.00
#
_symmetry.space_group_name_H-M   'P 1'
#
loop_
_entity.id
_entity.type
_entity.pdbx_description
1 polymer ?
#
loop_
_entity_poly.entity_id
_entity_poly.type
_entity_poly.pdbx_seq_one_letter_code
_entity_poly.pdbx_strand_id
1 'polypeptide(L)'
;MGERIKGFFAEKFPVLAKTGKKGRKNQDDQSDAPHDFSQDFVFDPDTDILTKTVFMRPENENDPTSEAGFQGVLIYDGKGEEQNHYIKGNSFRIGSQENDNEAVLHSKVVSRHHAMITKSGSSFFIEDLNSTNGTYVNGTLLPYRDKVKLKKMDQIVFADVAYHII
;
A
#
# COMPACT_ATOMS: atom_id res chain seq x y z
N MET A 1 -42.04 1.74 -40.38
CA MET A 1 -40.99 2.67 -40.80
C MET A 1 -40.02 2.70 -39.65
N GLY A 2 -38.97 1.95 -39.66
CA GLY A 2 -37.73 1.95 -40.44
C GLY A 2 -36.82 2.87 -39.65
N GLU A 3 -35.72 2.53 -39.13
CA GLU A 3 -34.54 1.91 -39.71
C GLU A 3 -33.56 1.44 -38.65
N ARG A 4 -32.90 0.38 -38.97
CA ARG A 4 -31.70 -0.19 -38.32
C ARG A 4 -30.48 0.67 -38.67
N ILE A 5 -29.60 0.91 -37.71
CA ILE A 5 -28.21 1.21 -38.04
C ILE A 5 -27.30 0.14 -37.44
N LYS A 6 -26.77 -0.68 -38.33
CA LYS A 6 -25.64 -1.56 -38.15
C LYS A 6 -24.35 -0.76 -38.41
N GLY A 7 -23.34 -1.01 -37.65
CA GLY A 7 -21.97 -0.58 -37.96
C GLY A 7 -21.05 -1.07 -36.81
N PHE A 8 -20.55 -2.20 -36.82
CA PHE A 8 -19.44 -2.83 -37.57
C PHE A 8 -18.19 -1.95 -37.58
N PHE A 9 -17.32 -2.19 -36.60
CA PHE A 9 -15.88 -1.97 -36.81
C PHE A 9 -15.09 -3.03 -36.04
N ALA A 10 -14.69 -4.03 -36.80
CA ALA A 10 -13.62 -4.94 -36.45
C ALA A 10 -12.35 -4.39 -37.09
N GLU A 11 -11.34 -4.06 -36.32
CA GLU A 11 -10.00 -3.84 -36.87
C GLU A 11 -9.02 -4.91 -36.37
N LYS A 12 -8.54 -5.57 -37.37
CA LYS A 12 -7.53 -6.63 -37.37
C LYS A 12 -6.17 -6.08 -36.98
N PHE A 13 -5.53 -6.75 -36.04
CA PHE A 13 -4.07 -6.63 -35.89
C PHE A 13 -3.35 -7.55 -36.88
N PRO A 14 -2.37 -7.08 -37.65
CA PRO A 14 -1.57 -7.92 -38.51
C PRO A 14 -0.46 -8.63 -37.71
N VAL A 15 -0.45 -9.94 -37.86
CA VAL A 15 0.65 -10.83 -37.51
C VAL A 15 1.83 -10.51 -38.42
N LEU A 16 2.97 -10.17 -37.86
CA LEU A 16 4.21 -10.05 -38.64
C LEU A 16 5.07 -11.30 -38.49
N ALA A 17 5.26 -11.93 -39.63
CA ALA A 17 5.94 -13.18 -39.80
C ALA A 17 7.48 -13.07 -39.66
N LYS A 18 8.04 -14.18 -39.26
CA LYS A 18 9.45 -14.56 -39.21
C LYS A 18 10.19 -14.30 -40.52
N THR A 19 11.38 -13.73 -40.47
CA THR A 19 12.43 -14.07 -41.44
C THR A 19 13.74 -14.31 -40.69
N GLY A 20 14.21 -15.54 -40.86
CA GLY A 20 15.53 -15.94 -40.45
C GLY A 20 16.62 -15.45 -41.41
N LYS A 21 17.82 -15.27 -40.89
CA LYS A 21 19.04 -15.41 -41.67
C LYS A 21 20.19 -15.95 -40.83
N LYS A 22 20.73 -16.97 -41.39
CA LYS A 22 21.92 -17.76 -41.06
C LYS A 22 23.18 -16.89 -40.89
N GLY A 23 24.03 -17.31 -39.98
CA GLY A 23 25.43 -17.62 -40.24
C GLY A 23 26.45 -16.54 -39.97
N ARG A 24 27.25 -16.77 -38.94
CA ARG A 24 28.72 -16.83 -39.13
C ARG A 24 29.35 -17.42 -37.85
N LYS A 25 30.05 -18.52 -38.09
CA LYS A 25 31.07 -19.08 -37.20
C LYS A 25 32.23 -18.10 -37.12
N ASN A 26 32.70 -17.78 -35.93
CA ASN A 26 34.11 -17.57 -35.67
C ASN A 26 34.45 -18.32 -34.38
N GLN A 27 35.30 -19.31 -34.54
CA GLN A 27 36.16 -19.91 -33.57
C GLN A 27 37.19 -18.84 -33.16
N ASP A 28 37.45 -18.78 -31.91
CA ASP A 28 38.75 -18.66 -31.22
C ASP A 28 38.39 -18.45 -29.76
N ASP A 29 38.47 -19.49 -28.96
CA ASP A 29 39.64 -19.94 -28.21
C ASP A 29 40.00 -18.90 -27.10
N GLN A 30 39.68 -19.27 -25.91
CA GLN A 30 40.56 -19.30 -24.72
C GLN A 30 39.74 -19.44 -23.43
N SER A 31 39.89 -20.65 -22.90
CA SER A 31 39.96 -21.00 -21.49
C SER A 31 39.85 -19.82 -20.50
N ASP A 32 38.72 -19.70 -19.84
CA ASP A 32 38.70 -19.17 -18.50
C ASP A 32 38.13 -20.24 -17.58
N ALA A 33 39.02 -20.78 -16.79
CA ALA A 33 38.73 -21.64 -15.66
C ALA A 33 37.76 -20.96 -14.72
N PRO A 34 36.92 -21.71 -14.00
CA PRO A 34 36.04 -21.13 -13.00
C PRO A 34 36.92 -20.48 -11.96
N HIS A 35 36.74 -19.16 -11.76
CA HIS A 35 37.27 -18.46 -10.61
C HIS A 35 36.75 -19.16 -9.36
N ASP A 36 37.68 -19.82 -8.69
CA ASP A 36 37.50 -20.35 -7.36
C ASP A 36 37.22 -19.16 -6.41
N PHE A 37 35.97 -19.00 -6.02
CA PHE A 37 35.48 -17.97 -5.10
C PHE A 37 35.83 -18.29 -3.64
N SER A 38 36.74 -19.22 -3.41
CA SER A 38 37.05 -19.74 -2.06
C SER A 38 38.25 -19.13 -1.37
N GLN A 39 38.92 -18.11 -1.94
CA GLN A 39 40.18 -17.64 -1.36
C GLN A 39 40.25 -16.20 -0.84
N ASP A 40 39.17 -15.39 -0.88
CA ASP A 40 39.24 -14.01 -0.39
C ASP A 40 38.25 -13.65 0.71
N PHE A 41 37.66 -14.65 1.39
CA PHE A 41 36.95 -14.36 2.63
C PHE A 41 37.86 -14.51 3.82
N VAL A 42 38.73 -13.52 4.03
CA VAL A 42 39.43 -13.37 5.31
C VAL A 42 38.37 -12.99 6.35
N PHE A 43 37.95 -13.97 7.12
CA PHE A 43 37.16 -13.74 8.32
C PHE A 43 38.06 -13.04 9.33
N ASP A 44 37.92 -11.73 9.47
CA ASP A 44 38.54 -10.96 10.53
C ASP A 44 37.69 -11.11 11.80
N PRO A 45 38.16 -11.84 12.81
CA PRO A 45 37.39 -12.09 14.03
C PRO A 45 37.15 -10.84 14.89
N ASP A 46 37.80 -9.72 14.57
CA ASP A 46 37.64 -8.46 15.29
C ASP A 46 36.64 -7.49 14.62
N THR A 47 36.07 -7.88 13.48
CA THR A 47 34.99 -7.08 12.87
C THR A 47 33.67 -7.52 13.46
N ASP A 48 33.29 -6.89 14.55
CA ASP A 48 32.00 -7.04 15.25
C ASP A 48 30.84 -6.51 14.39
N ILE A 49 30.56 -7.19 13.24
CA ILE A 49 29.52 -6.81 12.29
C ILE A 49 28.14 -7.28 12.76
N LEU A 50 28.06 -8.12 13.80
CA LEU A 50 26.82 -8.75 14.24
C LEU A 50 26.10 -8.07 15.40
N THR A 51 26.65 -6.99 15.96
CA THR A 51 26.04 -6.31 17.11
C THR A 51 25.66 -4.85 16.87
N LYS A 52 25.87 -4.32 15.67
CA LYS A 52 25.20 -3.07 15.32
C LYS A 52 23.81 -3.37 14.77
N THR A 53 22.89 -3.67 15.67
CA THR A 53 21.50 -3.26 15.43
C THR A 53 21.57 -1.76 15.20
N VAL A 54 21.56 -1.37 13.94
CA VAL A 54 21.38 0.03 13.56
C VAL A 54 19.97 0.36 14.00
N PHE A 55 19.83 0.84 15.24
CA PHE A 55 18.69 1.65 15.57
C PHE A 55 18.79 2.83 14.61
N MET A 56 18.02 2.79 13.53
CA MET A 56 17.74 3.99 12.78
C MET A 56 17.09 4.93 13.79
N ARG A 57 17.88 5.84 14.34
CA ARG A 57 17.34 7.02 14.99
C ARG A 57 16.44 7.66 13.94
N PRO A 58 15.20 7.99 14.27
CA PRO A 58 14.41 8.84 13.40
C PRO A 58 15.21 10.13 13.20
N GLU A 59 15.71 10.32 11.99
CA GLU A 59 16.43 11.52 11.60
C GLU A 59 15.45 12.67 11.63
N ASN A 60 15.79 13.70 12.40
CA ASN A 60 15.13 14.99 12.55
C ASN A 60 13.88 15.06 13.46
N GLU A 61 14.13 15.44 14.70
CA GLU A 61 13.12 16.00 15.61
C GLU A 61 12.48 17.31 15.10
N ASN A 62 12.88 17.82 13.94
CA ASN A 62 12.40 19.05 13.31
C ASN A 62 11.69 18.82 11.98
N ASP A 63 11.34 17.61 11.63
CA ASP A 63 10.45 17.34 10.52
C ASP A 63 9.04 17.82 10.92
N PRO A 64 8.43 18.78 10.18
CA PRO A 64 7.03 19.20 10.45
C PRO A 64 6.03 18.07 10.25
N THR A 65 6.45 16.92 9.71
CA THR A 65 5.72 15.66 9.71
C THR A 65 6.02 14.79 10.93
N SER A 66 6.78 15.31 11.94
CA SER A 66 7.12 14.55 13.13
C SER A 66 5.83 14.06 13.81
N GLU A 67 5.80 12.79 14.15
CA GLU A 67 4.67 12.09 14.80
C GLU A 67 4.37 12.65 16.21
N ALA A 68 5.15 13.65 16.67
CA ALA A 68 4.92 14.40 17.88
C ALA A 68 3.58 15.14 17.80
N GLY A 69 2.59 14.65 18.54
CA GLY A 69 1.23 15.18 18.55
C GLY A 69 0.25 14.46 17.60
N PHE A 70 0.66 13.35 16.96
CA PHE A 70 -0.25 12.50 16.21
C PHE A 70 -1.09 11.67 17.19
N GLN A 71 -2.33 12.09 17.39
CA GLN A 71 -3.19 11.53 18.44
C GLN A 71 -4.02 10.34 17.96
N GLY A 72 -4.13 10.14 16.67
CA GLY A 72 -4.96 9.11 16.09
C GLY A 72 -6.45 9.37 16.31
N VAL A 73 -6.89 10.55 15.92
CA VAL A 73 -8.30 10.92 15.92
C VAL A 73 -8.78 11.02 14.48
N LEU A 74 -9.87 10.32 14.17
CA LEU A 74 -10.58 10.47 12.91
C LEU A 74 -11.59 11.60 13.08
N ILE A 75 -11.40 12.68 12.35
CA ILE A 75 -12.29 13.82 12.30
C ILE A 75 -13.17 13.71 11.06
N TYR A 76 -14.48 13.75 11.25
CA TYR A 76 -15.44 13.65 10.16
C TYR A 76 -15.43 14.91 9.28
N ASP A 77 -15.31 14.72 7.97
CA ASP A 77 -15.22 15.81 6.98
C ASP A 77 -16.57 16.18 6.34
N GLY A 78 -17.63 15.44 6.65
CA GLY A 78 -18.95 15.62 6.06
C GLY A 78 -19.87 16.57 6.81
N LYS A 79 -21.07 16.73 6.26
CA LYS A 79 -22.18 17.49 6.89
C LYS A 79 -23.26 16.60 7.50
N GLY A 80 -23.02 15.29 7.53
CA GLY A 80 -23.95 14.29 8.04
C GLY A 80 -23.87 14.14 9.57
N GLU A 81 -24.43 13.03 10.07
CA GLU A 81 -24.54 12.72 11.49
C GLU A 81 -23.39 11.86 12.03
N GLU A 82 -22.37 11.57 11.20
CA GLU A 82 -21.22 10.78 11.60
C GLU A 82 -20.41 11.50 12.68
N GLN A 83 -19.79 10.72 13.55
CA GLN A 83 -19.06 11.24 14.70
C GLN A 83 -17.54 11.16 14.46
N ASN A 84 -16.82 11.98 15.24
CA ASN A 84 -15.36 11.84 15.34
C ASN A 84 -15.01 10.61 16.20
N HIS A 85 -13.96 9.90 15.83
CA HIS A 85 -13.54 8.68 16.52
C HIS A 85 -12.10 8.79 17.02
N TYR A 86 -11.90 8.49 18.31
CA TYR A 86 -10.58 8.38 18.90
C TYR A 86 -10.07 6.95 18.72
N ILE A 87 -8.93 6.78 18.06
CA ILE A 87 -8.30 5.47 17.87
C ILE A 87 -7.73 5.00 19.20
N LYS A 88 -8.38 4.00 19.79
CA LYS A 88 -7.98 3.41 21.08
C LYS A 88 -7.36 2.04 20.88
N GLY A 89 -6.32 1.74 21.66
CA GLY A 89 -5.65 0.43 21.59
C GLY A 89 -4.77 0.27 20.35
N ASN A 90 -4.38 -0.99 20.09
CA ASN A 90 -3.47 -1.34 18.99
C ASN A 90 -4.19 -1.74 17.70
N SER A 91 -5.48 -1.98 17.77
CA SER A 91 -6.35 -2.35 16.65
C SER A 91 -7.67 -1.62 16.78
N PHE A 92 -8.12 -1.02 15.69
CA PHE A 92 -9.33 -0.20 15.63
C PHE A 92 -10.08 -0.51 14.34
N ARG A 93 -11.20 -1.20 14.45
CA ARG A 93 -12.03 -1.60 13.32
C ARG A 93 -13.07 -0.56 13.00
N ILE A 94 -13.33 -0.41 11.72
CA ILE A 94 -14.28 0.53 11.16
C ILE A 94 -15.25 -0.22 10.26
N GLY A 95 -16.53 0.03 10.39
CA GLY A 95 -17.56 -0.56 9.56
C GLY A 95 -18.96 -0.23 10.02
N SER A 96 -19.99 -0.82 9.36
CA SER A 96 -21.41 -0.50 9.69
C SER A 96 -22.02 -1.40 10.77
N GLN A 97 -21.31 -2.43 11.23
CA GLN A 97 -21.82 -3.35 12.25
C GLN A 97 -21.48 -2.87 13.67
N GLU A 98 -22.49 -2.63 14.50
CA GLU A 98 -22.33 -2.02 15.82
C GLU A 98 -21.52 -2.87 16.81
N ASN A 99 -21.66 -4.19 16.79
CA ASN A 99 -21.09 -5.04 17.85
C ASN A 99 -19.61 -5.40 17.64
N ASP A 100 -19.07 -5.19 16.44
CA ASP A 100 -17.76 -5.71 16.04
C ASP A 100 -16.77 -4.63 15.59
N ASN A 101 -17.20 -3.36 15.57
CA ASN A 101 -16.38 -2.24 15.17
C ASN A 101 -16.28 -1.20 16.29
N GLU A 102 -15.11 -0.61 16.45
CA GLU A 102 -14.87 0.50 17.37
C GLU A 102 -15.40 1.83 16.80
N ALA A 103 -15.40 1.97 15.46
CA ALA A 103 -16.07 3.05 14.75
C ALA A 103 -17.21 2.50 13.92
N VAL A 104 -18.44 2.84 14.28
CA VAL A 104 -19.64 2.48 13.55
C VAL A 104 -20.01 3.63 12.62
N LEU A 105 -20.06 3.32 11.30
CA LEU A 105 -20.44 4.26 10.25
C LEU A 105 -21.85 3.93 9.75
N HIS A 106 -22.73 4.92 9.70
CA HIS A 106 -24.15 4.70 9.44
C HIS A 106 -24.51 4.73 7.95
N SER A 107 -23.53 4.82 7.06
CA SER A 107 -23.77 4.76 5.62
C SER A 107 -24.11 3.34 5.16
N LYS A 108 -25.10 3.21 4.30
CA LYS A 108 -25.58 1.93 3.72
C LYS A 108 -24.58 1.29 2.76
N VAL A 109 -23.61 2.06 2.27
CA VAL A 109 -22.59 1.58 1.33
C VAL A 109 -21.28 1.22 2.01
N VAL A 110 -21.19 1.42 3.33
CA VAL A 110 -20.09 0.96 4.16
C VAL A 110 -20.29 -0.51 4.51
N SER A 111 -19.25 -1.34 4.31
CA SER A 111 -19.28 -2.77 4.65
C SER A 111 -19.34 -2.98 6.16
N ARG A 112 -19.91 -4.11 6.60
CA ARG A 112 -20.01 -4.47 8.04
C ARG A 112 -18.66 -4.41 8.75
N HIS A 113 -17.63 -4.98 8.13
CA HIS A 113 -16.22 -4.84 8.49
C HIS A 113 -15.54 -4.22 7.27
N HIS A 114 -15.22 -2.93 7.33
CA HIS A 114 -14.77 -2.18 6.17
C HIS A 114 -13.26 -2.06 6.12
N ALA A 115 -12.68 -1.55 7.19
CA ALA A 115 -11.25 -1.32 7.31
C ALA A 115 -10.79 -1.52 8.76
N MET A 116 -9.47 -1.61 8.94
CA MET A 116 -8.84 -1.66 10.25
C MET A 116 -7.64 -0.73 10.30
N ILE A 117 -7.56 0.06 11.38
CA ILE A 117 -6.39 0.84 11.70
C ILE A 117 -5.61 0.12 12.80
N THR A 118 -4.32 -0.09 12.58
CA THR A 118 -3.40 -0.71 13.54
C THR A 118 -2.40 0.32 14.00
N LYS A 119 -2.21 0.44 15.32
CA LYS A 119 -1.19 1.27 15.93
C LYS A 119 0.07 0.45 16.20
N SER A 120 1.23 0.94 15.77
CA SER A 120 2.54 0.34 16.04
C SER A 120 3.49 1.45 16.50
N GLY A 121 3.82 1.46 17.78
CA GLY A 121 4.54 2.58 18.39
C GLY A 121 3.73 3.88 18.31
N SER A 122 4.31 4.91 17.70
CA SER A 122 3.66 6.18 17.40
C SER A 122 2.98 6.23 16.04
N SER A 123 3.16 5.20 15.21
CA SER A 123 2.65 5.16 13.83
C SER A 123 1.31 4.45 13.72
N PHE A 124 0.47 4.92 12.80
CA PHE A 124 -0.80 4.30 12.45
C PHE A 124 -0.73 3.73 11.03
N PHE A 125 -1.34 2.58 10.86
CA PHE A 125 -1.43 1.88 9.57
C PHE A 125 -2.88 1.52 9.32
N ILE A 126 -3.32 1.66 8.09
CA ILE A 126 -4.67 1.28 7.67
C ILE A 126 -4.61 0.14 6.66
N GLU A 127 -5.56 -0.79 6.76
CA GLU A 127 -5.78 -1.86 5.79
C GLU A 127 -7.27 -1.99 5.47
N ASP A 128 -7.58 -2.29 4.21
CA ASP A 128 -8.94 -2.61 3.77
C ASP A 128 -9.26 -4.09 4.05
N LEU A 129 -10.42 -4.37 4.64
CA LEU A 129 -10.85 -5.72 5.02
C LEU A 129 -11.73 -6.37 3.94
N ASN A 130 -11.46 -6.14 2.66
CA ASN A 130 -12.26 -6.58 1.54
C ASN A 130 -13.63 -5.89 1.49
N SER A 131 -13.60 -4.59 1.66
CA SER A 131 -14.82 -3.79 1.59
C SER A 131 -15.40 -3.78 0.15
N THR A 132 -16.72 -3.60 0.05
CA THR A 132 -17.39 -3.62 -1.26
C THR A 132 -17.06 -2.40 -2.11
N ASN A 133 -16.97 -1.23 -1.46
CA ASN A 133 -16.79 0.05 -2.14
C ASN A 133 -15.41 0.67 -1.95
N GLY A 134 -14.52 -0.04 -1.25
CA GLY A 134 -13.13 0.33 -1.09
C GLY A 134 -12.86 1.38 -0.01
N THR A 135 -11.62 1.37 0.46
CA THR A 135 -11.04 2.39 1.34
C THR A 135 -10.02 3.20 0.55
N TYR A 136 -10.07 4.50 0.66
CA TYR A 136 -9.17 5.40 -0.05
C TYR A 136 -8.36 6.23 0.94
N VAL A 137 -7.07 6.44 0.65
CA VAL A 137 -6.21 7.38 1.37
C VAL A 137 -5.70 8.42 0.39
N ASN A 138 -5.99 9.69 0.63
CA ASN A 138 -5.65 10.81 -0.25
C ASN A 138 -6.07 10.55 -1.72
N GLY A 139 -7.26 9.98 -1.91
CA GLY A 139 -7.82 9.65 -3.22
C GLY A 139 -7.25 8.39 -3.87
N THR A 140 -6.32 7.68 -3.23
CA THR A 140 -5.76 6.41 -3.72
C THR A 140 -6.46 5.24 -3.07
N LEU A 141 -7.04 4.34 -3.87
CA LEU A 141 -7.66 3.10 -3.40
C LEU A 141 -6.61 2.18 -2.75
N LEU A 142 -6.91 1.68 -1.57
CA LEU A 142 -6.06 0.71 -0.90
C LEU A 142 -6.22 -0.68 -1.54
N PRO A 143 -5.11 -1.35 -1.89
CA PRO A 143 -5.18 -2.76 -2.25
C PRO A 143 -5.63 -3.60 -1.06
N TYR A 144 -6.35 -4.66 -1.34
CA TYR A 144 -6.82 -5.58 -0.30
C TYR A 144 -5.67 -6.11 0.59
N ARG A 145 -5.82 -5.94 1.88
CA ARG A 145 -4.85 -6.34 2.92
C ARG A 145 -3.49 -5.65 2.90
N ASP A 146 -3.29 -4.68 2.03
CA ASP A 146 -2.07 -3.88 2.10
C ASP A 146 -2.18 -2.89 3.25
N LYS A 147 -1.11 -2.82 4.05
CA LYS A 147 -1.01 -1.87 5.15
C LYS A 147 -0.32 -0.60 4.69
N VAL A 148 -1.05 0.49 4.71
CA VAL A 148 -0.54 1.81 4.35
C VAL A 148 -0.33 2.63 5.61
N LYS A 149 0.86 3.21 5.77
CA LYS A 149 1.18 4.11 6.89
C LYS A 149 0.42 5.42 6.72
N LEU A 150 -0.32 5.81 7.75
CA LEU A 150 -1.03 7.07 7.82
C LEU A 150 -0.12 8.18 8.33
N LYS A 151 -0.31 9.37 7.78
CA LYS A 151 0.32 10.61 8.21
C LYS A 151 -0.75 11.54 8.78
N LYS A 152 -0.31 12.48 9.61
CA LYS A 152 -1.19 13.53 10.10
C LYS A 152 -1.81 14.30 8.94
N MET A 153 -3.11 14.56 9.02
CA MET A 153 -3.95 15.22 8.00
C MET A 153 -4.21 14.38 6.74
N ASP A 154 -3.85 13.10 6.70
CA ASP A 154 -4.28 12.25 5.60
C ASP A 154 -5.82 12.16 5.58
N GLN A 155 -6.38 12.32 4.38
CA GLN A 155 -7.80 12.07 4.14
C GLN A 155 -8.04 10.57 3.95
N ILE A 156 -9.01 10.04 4.65
CA ILE A 156 -9.43 8.64 4.56
C ILE A 156 -10.90 8.62 4.18
N VAL A 157 -11.23 7.86 3.13
CA VAL A 157 -12.63 7.70 2.70
C VAL A 157 -13.01 6.23 2.78
N PHE A 158 -14.02 5.93 3.57
CA PHE A 158 -14.64 4.61 3.69
C PHE A 158 -15.91 4.60 2.84
N ALA A 159 -15.85 4.04 1.63
CA ALA A 159 -16.92 4.13 0.64
C ALA A 159 -17.27 5.58 0.28
N ASP A 160 -18.25 6.17 0.96
CA ASP A 160 -18.74 7.55 0.78
C ASP A 160 -18.53 8.45 2.01
N VAL A 161 -17.95 7.90 3.10
CA VAL A 161 -17.76 8.63 4.36
C VAL A 161 -16.30 9.06 4.48
N ALA A 162 -16.07 10.38 4.52
CA ALA A 162 -14.73 10.96 4.54
C ALA A 162 -14.34 11.44 5.96
N TYR A 163 -13.09 11.15 6.30
CA TYR A 163 -12.42 11.59 7.51
C TYR A 163 -11.03 12.12 7.18
N HIS A 164 -10.48 12.95 8.08
CA HIS A 164 -9.04 13.15 8.14
C HIS A 164 -8.50 12.73 9.50
N ILE A 165 -7.26 12.27 9.56
CA ILE A 165 -6.63 11.79 10.80
C ILE A 165 -5.70 12.86 11.38
N ILE A 166 -5.77 13.11 12.71
CA ILE A 166 -4.93 14.07 13.43
C ILE A 166 -4.22 13.44 14.62
#